data_af9d1f8a623729faac3da72f5237cc68
#
_entry.id   af9d1f8a623729faac3da72f5237cc68
#
_cell.length_a   1.000
_cell.length_b   1.000
_cell.length_c   1.000
_cell.angle_alpha   90.00
_cell.angle_beta   90.00
_cell.angle_gamma   90.00
#
_symmetry.space_group_name_H-M   'P 1'
#
loop_
_entity.id
_entity.type
_entity.pdbx_description
1 polymer ?
#
loop_
_entity_poly.entity_id
_entity_poly.type
_entity_poly.pdbx_seq_one_letter_code
_entity_poly.pdbx_strand_id
1 'polypeptide(L)'
;MTRDETDGILARVTDGQVLALEQAAIRIPSTTFEEQRIADHFANYMSDVGLTVEMLEVTHPAKPGVKTRQPIGRLRGMGGGPSLMLNGHMDPGVEMSGWTVDPYGAKFEDGWVWGMGAHDDKGGVVAAICGVEAIVKSGARLRGDVLVCPVVAHKLGGAGTRALIAHGVRADLAINMEHSANTIANVCVGVVMIHVKTRAPELFFRYSAEAKAAYWNPIEQQCEIVRRIGPSLDPIPPGGWLTFTPHPDLPGFPTHTFDTVHKEHYYQKNYTGMSSRECDLLFQIRTVPGQTIGGIRADMTRLLDGIKREHPAFDYELAIPAAGTEHGWCQDPMDIPRSHRLVTALAEGQRRASGAEPVVGGWGRLGNVGDGNILNQAGIPTVQYGAGDIRIYKEWPTPDERVPLADLVTAARAVAYATYRLCA
;
A
#
# COMPACT_ATOMS: atom_id res chain seq x y z
N MET A 1 23.52 0.31 -27.04
CA MET A 1 23.66 -0.13 -25.62
C MET A 1 24.41 -1.44 -25.63
N THR A 2 25.61 -1.44 -25.13
CA THR A 2 26.43 -2.67 -25.09
C THR A 2 26.13 -3.43 -23.79
N ARG A 3 26.30 -4.76 -23.82
CA ARG A 3 26.20 -5.63 -22.62
C ARG A 3 27.18 -5.16 -21.54
N ASP A 4 28.28 -4.63 -21.94
CA ASP A 4 29.41 -4.17 -21.11
C ASP A 4 29.02 -2.94 -20.25
N GLU A 5 28.24 -1.98 -20.79
CA GLU A 5 27.78 -0.79 -20.03
C GLU A 5 26.80 -1.16 -18.90
N THR A 6 25.86 -2.04 -19.19
CA THR A 6 24.90 -2.45 -18.16
C THR A 6 25.52 -3.28 -17.06
N ASP A 7 26.42 -4.20 -17.41
CA ASP A 7 27.17 -5.00 -16.42
C ASP A 7 28.04 -4.10 -15.55
N GLY A 8 28.64 -3.05 -16.13
CA GLY A 8 29.40 -2.02 -15.39
C GLY A 8 28.55 -1.22 -14.39
N ILE A 9 27.27 -0.93 -14.69
CA ILE A 9 26.33 -0.28 -13.76
C ILE A 9 25.99 -1.24 -12.62
N LEU A 10 25.60 -2.50 -12.94
CA LEU A 10 25.20 -3.48 -11.94
C LEU A 10 26.32 -3.79 -10.94
N ALA A 11 27.58 -3.84 -11.41
CA ALA A 11 28.74 -4.08 -10.55
C ALA A 11 28.99 -2.96 -9.52
N ARG A 12 28.39 -1.78 -9.70
CA ARG A 12 28.50 -0.66 -8.75
C ARG A 12 27.52 -0.77 -7.58
N VAL A 13 26.50 -1.63 -7.65
CA VAL A 13 25.66 -1.98 -6.50
C VAL A 13 26.39 -3.06 -5.72
N THR A 14 26.92 -2.71 -4.55
CA THR A 14 27.67 -3.62 -3.68
C THR A 14 26.87 -3.95 -2.41
N ASP A 15 27.10 -5.15 -1.88
CA ASP A 15 26.48 -5.62 -0.63
C ASP A 15 26.77 -4.67 0.53
N GLY A 16 28.02 -4.21 0.65
CA GLY A 16 28.45 -3.29 1.72
C GLY A 16 27.73 -1.94 1.68
N GLN A 17 27.50 -1.38 0.49
CA GLN A 17 26.78 -0.12 0.31
C GLN A 17 25.29 -0.26 0.69
N VAL A 18 24.62 -1.30 0.18
CA VAL A 18 23.20 -1.57 0.46
C VAL A 18 23.02 -1.83 1.95
N LEU A 19 23.88 -2.68 2.55
CA LEU A 19 23.83 -2.97 3.99
C LEU A 19 24.03 -1.71 4.84
N ALA A 20 25.01 -0.87 4.49
CA ALA A 20 25.30 0.33 5.27
C ALA A 20 24.13 1.33 5.26
N LEU A 21 23.51 1.56 4.09
CA LEU A 21 22.37 2.48 4.00
C LEU A 21 21.13 1.90 4.67
N GLU A 22 20.88 0.60 4.52
CA GLU A 22 19.76 -0.09 5.18
C GLU A 22 19.89 -0.04 6.71
N GLN A 23 21.07 -0.35 7.25
CA GLN A 23 21.32 -0.24 8.67
C GLN A 23 21.16 1.20 9.20
N ALA A 24 21.58 2.20 8.42
CA ALA A 24 21.41 3.60 8.80
C ALA A 24 19.92 3.98 8.83
N ALA A 25 19.14 3.53 7.86
CA ALA A 25 17.71 3.77 7.78
C ALA A 25 16.93 3.09 8.93
N ILE A 26 17.25 1.83 9.25
CA ILE A 26 16.61 1.09 10.35
C ILE A 26 16.85 1.80 11.70
N ARG A 27 18.07 2.31 11.95
CA ARG A 27 18.42 3.01 13.20
C ARG A 27 17.67 4.32 13.43
N ILE A 28 16.91 4.78 12.44
CA ILE A 28 16.10 5.99 12.57
C ILE A 28 14.63 5.57 12.74
N PRO A 29 14.04 5.67 13.95
CA PRO A 29 12.60 5.49 14.14
C PRO A 29 11.81 6.43 13.24
N SER A 30 10.77 5.89 12.58
CA SER A 30 9.98 6.63 11.60
C SER A 30 8.53 6.12 11.55
N THR A 31 7.89 6.06 12.72
CA THR A 31 6.46 5.74 12.80
C THR A 31 5.65 6.76 11.99
N THR A 32 4.47 6.35 11.58
CA THR A 32 3.63 7.15 10.67
C THR A 32 3.39 8.57 11.22
N PHE A 33 3.73 9.59 10.45
CA PHE A 33 3.78 11.03 10.79
C PHE A 33 4.95 11.46 11.70
N GLU A 34 5.92 10.58 11.95
CA GLU A 34 7.17 10.90 12.68
C GLU A 34 8.41 10.65 11.79
N GLU A 35 8.23 10.66 10.46
CA GLU A 35 9.26 10.31 9.48
C GLU A 35 10.28 11.43 9.20
N GLN A 36 10.18 12.60 9.85
CA GLN A 36 11.01 13.76 9.52
C GLN A 36 12.52 13.46 9.53
N ARG A 37 12.99 12.69 10.51
CA ARG A 37 14.42 12.39 10.65
C ARG A 37 14.95 11.49 9.54
N ILE A 38 14.17 10.48 9.13
CA ILE A 38 14.54 9.60 8.03
C ILE A 38 14.39 10.31 6.68
N ALA A 39 13.39 11.18 6.53
CA ALA A 39 13.23 12.03 5.35
C ALA A 39 14.44 12.94 5.14
N ASP A 40 14.93 13.59 6.20
CA ASP A 40 16.15 14.42 6.15
C ASP A 40 17.39 13.55 5.87
N HIS A 41 17.48 12.34 6.42
CA HIS A 41 18.58 11.40 6.14
C HIS A 41 18.64 11.02 4.66
N PHE A 42 17.53 10.59 4.08
CA PHE A 42 17.49 10.24 2.65
C PHE A 42 17.67 11.46 1.74
N ALA A 43 17.15 12.64 2.12
CA ALA A 43 17.38 13.88 1.39
C ALA A 43 18.87 14.20 1.30
N ASN A 44 19.59 14.15 2.42
CA ASN A 44 21.02 14.40 2.47
C ASN A 44 21.79 13.34 1.64
N TYR A 45 21.49 12.06 1.82
CA TYR A 45 22.15 11.00 1.06
C TYR A 45 21.95 11.16 -0.45
N MET A 46 20.73 11.42 -0.91
CA MET A 46 20.45 11.66 -2.33
C MET A 46 21.19 12.90 -2.86
N SER A 47 21.30 13.95 -2.06
CA SER A 47 22.06 15.15 -2.42
C SER A 47 23.55 14.84 -2.56
N ASP A 48 24.13 14.07 -1.63
CA ASP A 48 25.54 13.65 -1.67
C ASP A 48 25.85 12.75 -2.87
N VAL A 49 24.87 11.95 -3.30
CA VAL A 49 24.95 11.16 -4.54
C VAL A 49 24.89 12.03 -5.79
N GLY A 50 24.40 13.27 -5.71
CA GLY A 50 24.32 14.22 -6.82
C GLY A 50 22.93 14.42 -7.43
N LEU A 51 21.88 14.01 -6.74
CA LEU A 51 20.50 14.35 -7.09
C LEU A 51 20.16 15.78 -6.64
N THR A 52 19.32 16.47 -7.39
CA THR A 52 18.67 17.68 -6.89
C THR A 52 17.50 17.28 -5.99
N VAL A 53 17.48 17.74 -4.74
CA VAL A 53 16.46 17.35 -3.76
C VAL A 53 15.57 18.53 -3.41
N GLU A 54 14.25 18.29 -3.45
CA GLU A 54 13.19 19.17 -2.97
C GLU A 54 12.49 18.51 -1.80
N MET A 55 12.10 19.29 -0.76
CA MET A 55 11.33 18.80 0.38
C MET A 55 9.87 19.24 0.25
N LEU A 56 8.96 18.27 0.08
CA LEU A 56 7.53 18.50 -0.02
C LEU A 56 6.85 18.35 1.34
N GLU A 57 6.08 19.37 1.75
CA GLU A 57 5.25 19.30 2.95
C GLU A 57 4.00 18.44 2.74
N VAL A 58 3.71 17.58 3.70
CA VAL A 58 2.53 16.70 3.72
C VAL A 58 1.72 16.98 4.98
N THR A 59 0.44 17.26 4.81
CA THR A 59 -0.50 17.50 5.92
C THR A 59 -1.21 16.19 6.29
N HIS A 60 -1.35 15.94 7.58
CA HIS A 60 -2.06 14.77 8.10
C HIS A 60 -3.54 14.80 7.65
N PRO A 61 -4.05 13.74 7.02
CA PRO A 61 -5.39 13.76 6.43
C PRO A 61 -6.53 14.01 7.45
N ALA A 62 -6.39 13.49 8.67
CA ALA A 62 -7.39 13.65 9.73
C ALA A 62 -7.05 14.73 10.77
N LYS A 63 -5.84 15.33 10.70
CA LYS A 63 -5.37 16.34 11.68
C LYS A 63 -4.69 17.50 10.94
N PRO A 64 -5.43 18.46 10.37
CA PRO A 64 -4.88 19.48 9.46
C PRO A 64 -3.76 20.35 10.04
N GLY A 65 -3.62 20.43 11.38
CA GLY A 65 -2.53 21.13 12.05
C GLY A 65 -1.23 20.33 12.15
N VAL A 66 -1.24 19.04 11.82
CA VAL A 66 -0.07 18.16 11.90
C VAL A 66 0.52 18.01 10.51
N LYS A 67 1.83 18.25 10.39
CA LYS A 67 2.56 18.24 9.13
C LYS A 67 3.87 17.50 9.27
N THR A 68 4.30 16.86 8.19
CA THR A 68 5.62 16.26 8.02
C THR A 68 6.17 16.63 6.64
N ARG A 69 7.37 16.19 6.28
CA ARG A 69 7.99 16.47 4.97
C ARG A 69 8.58 15.19 4.39
N GLN A 70 8.59 15.13 3.08
CA GLN A 70 9.19 14.04 2.31
C GLN A 70 10.11 14.57 1.20
N PRO A 71 11.22 13.88 0.88
CA PRO A 71 12.12 14.31 -0.16
C PRO A 71 11.66 13.85 -1.56
N ILE A 72 11.98 14.65 -2.55
CA ILE A 72 11.89 14.32 -3.98
C ILE A 72 13.28 14.51 -4.57
N GLY A 73 14.00 13.41 -4.76
CA GLY A 73 15.31 13.41 -5.41
C GLY A 73 15.16 13.31 -6.93
N ARG A 74 15.80 14.21 -7.68
CA ARG A 74 15.76 14.22 -9.15
C ARG A 74 17.16 14.08 -9.75
N LEU A 75 17.36 13.05 -10.55
CA LEU A 75 18.47 12.92 -11.48
C LEU A 75 17.98 13.40 -12.85
N ARG A 76 18.50 14.53 -13.30
CA ARG A 76 18.09 15.12 -14.59
C ARG A 76 18.69 14.37 -15.78
N GLY A 77 17.83 14.03 -16.74
CA GLY A 77 18.23 13.54 -18.05
C GLY A 77 18.58 14.68 -19.01
N MET A 78 19.10 14.32 -20.16
CA MET A 78 19.44 15.26 -21.27
C MET A 78 18.22 15.73 -22.06
N GLY A 79 17.05 15.13 -21.79
CA GLY A 79 15.80 15.37 -22.51
C GLY A 79 15.54 14.39 -23.66
N GLY A 80 14.24 14.24 -23.98
CA GLY A 80 13.78 13.40 -25.09
C GLY A 80 13.66 11.90 -24.78
N GLY A 81 13.82 11.48 -23.53
CA GLY A 81 13.53 10.14 -23.04
C GLY A 81 12.38 10.15 -22.04
N PRO A 82 11.78 8.98 -21.75
CA PRO A 82 10.75 8.87 -20.73
C PRO A 82 11.32 9.01 -19.33
N SER A 83 10.55 9.63 -18.46
CA SER A 83 10.88 9.76 -17.03
C SER A 83 10.42 8.54 -16.25
N LEU A 84 11.16 8.21 -15.18
CA LEU A 84 10.83 7.11 -14.26
C LEU A 84 10.78 7.62 -12.81
N MET A 85 9.72 7.27 -12.10
CA MET A 85 9.59 7.47 -10.66
C MET A 85 9.88 6.18 -9.93
N LEU A 86 10.72 6.25 -8.89
CA LEU A 86 10.94 5.22 -7.90
C LEU A 86 10.31 5.71 -6.60
N ASN A 87 9.21 5.08 -6.18
CA ASN A 87 8.41 5.47 -5.03
C ASN A 87 8.50 4.36 -3.98
N GLY A 88 8.64 4.70 -2.71
CA GLY A 88 8.64 3.74 -1.60
C GLY A 88 8.40 4.47 -0.29
N HIS A 89 7.85 3.81 0.72
CA HIS A 89 7.46 4.51 1.93
C HIS A 89 8.47 4.35 3.08
N MET A 90 8.51 5.37 3.95
CA MET A 90 9.46 5.45 5.05
C MET A 90 8.87 5.01 6.40
N ASP A 91 7.53 4.87 6.48
CA ASP A 91 6.81 4.55 7.72
C ASP A 91 6.51 3.05 7.83
N PRO A 92 7.17 2.32 8.76
CA PRO A 92 6.90 0.89 8.97
C PRO A 92 5.60 0.61 9.76
N GLY A 93 4.81 1.63 10.06
CA GLY A 93 3.62 1.51 10.88
C GLY A 93 3.88 1.75 12.36
N VAL A 94 3.21 0.98 13.22
CA VAL A 94 3.36 1.09 14.68
C VAL A 94 4.34 0.05 15.20
N GLU A 95 5.12 0.43 16.21
CA GLU A 95 6.00 -0.52 16.88
C GLU A 95 5.19 -1.56 17.65
N MET A 96 5.44 -2.82 17.35
CA MET A 96 4.80 -3.96 18.02
C MET A 96 5.64 -4.44 19.20
N SER A 97 4.98 -4.99 20.21
CA SER A 97 5.65 -5.69 21.30
C SER A 97 6.11 -7.09 20.87
N GLY A 98 7.07 -7.66 21.59
CA GLY A 98 7.50 -9.05 21.37
C GLY A 98 8.76 -9.22 20.52
N TRP A 99 9.48 -8.14 20.22
CA TRP A 99 10.78 -8.20 19.56
C TRP A 99 11.77 -8.99 20.42
N THR A 100 12.53 -9.89 19.79
CA THR A 100 13.66 -10.63 20.42
C THR A 100 14.99 -9.94 20.21
N VAL A 101 15.04 -8.96 19.29
CA VAL A 101 16.17 -8.07 19.01
C VAL A 101 15.72 -6.62 19.16
N ASP A 102 16.68 -5.69 19.28
CA ASP A 102 16.35 -4.26 19.23
C ASP A 102 15.77 -3.90 17.85
N PRO A 103 14.51 -3.41 17.76
CA PRO A 103 13.86 -3.08 16.49
C PRO A 103 14.60 -2.00 15.69
N TYR A 104 15.42 -1.19 16.36
CA TYR A 104 16.23 -0.13 15.73
C TYR A 104 17.74 -0.43 15.78
N GLY A 105 18.13 -1.63 16.25
CA GLY A 105 19.54 -2.05 16.33
C GLY A 105 20.18 -2.34 14.99
N ALA A 106 19.38 -2.58 13.95
CA ALA A 106 19.84 -2.90 12.59
C ALA A 106 20.85 -4.07 12.59
N LYS A 107 20.51 -5.15 13.30
CA LYS A 107 21.34 -6.33 13.42
C LYS A 107 21.54 -6.96 12.04
N PHE A 108 22.79 -7.33 11.71
CA PHE A 108 23.09 -8.16 10.54
C PHE A 108 23.64 -9.50 11.02
N GLU A 109 22.95 -10.58 10.68
CA GLU A 109 23.30 -11.93 11.08
C GLU A 109 22.81 -12.94 10.05
N ASP A 110 23.61 -13.91 9.70
CA ASP A 110 23.29 -15.01 8.77
C ASP A 110 22.72 -14.54 7.41
N GLY A 111 23.18 -13.39 6.92
CA GLY A 111 22.73 -12.81 5.66
C GLY A 111 21.42 -12.00 5.75
N TRP A 112 20.86 -11.87 6.94
CA TRP A 112 19.64 -11.10 7.18
C TRP A 112 19.91 -9.77 7.88
N VAL A 113 19.22 -8.72 7.43
CA VAL A 113 19.16 -7.44 8.12
C VAL A 113 17.87 -7.39 8.92
N TRP A 114 17.99 -7.22 10.23
CA TRP A 114 16.89 -7.23 11.17
C TRP A 114 16.56 -5.82 11.65
N GLY A 115 15.28 -5.51 11.73
CA GLY A 115 14.79 -4.29 12.32
C GLY A 115 13.50 -3.80 11.73
N MET A 116 12.88 -2.86 12.39
CA MET A 116 11.59 -2.31 12.01
C MET A 116 11.68 -1.51 10.71
N GLY A 117 10.89 -1.92 9.72
CA GLY A 117 10.90 -1.36 8.37
C GLY A 117 11.95 -1.97 7.44
N ALA A 118 12.76 -2.93 7.90
CA ALA A 118 13.73 -3.62 7.04
C ALA A 118 13.07 -4.27 5.83
N HIS A 119 11.88 -4.80 6.02
CA HIS A 119 11.09 -5.49 5.03
C HIS A 119 10.04 -4.55 4.38
N ASP A 120 9.37 -3.69 5.19
CA ASP A 120 8.21 -2.90 4.79
C ASP A 120 8.33 -1.45 5.32
N ASP A 121 8.95 -0.48 4.59
CA ASP A 121 9.50 -0.60 3.21
C ASP A 121 10.81 0.20 3.09
N LYS A 122 11.57 0.40 4.22
CA LYS A 122 12.87 1.09 4.17
C LYS A 122 13.84 0.41 3.21
N GLY A 123 13.82 -0.95 3.19
CA GLY A 123 14.62 -1.73 2.28
C GLY A 123 14.32 -1.45 0.81
N GLY A 124 13.06 -1.24 0.46
CA GLY A 124 12.66 -0.82 -0.88
C GLY A 124 13.19 0.56 -1.25
N VAL A 125 13.06 1.54 -0.36
CA VAL A 125 13.61 2.89 -0.54
C VAL A 125 15.13 2.84 -0.73
N VAL A 126 15.84 2.06 0.10
CA VAL A 126 17.30 1.85 0.00
C VAL A 126 17.68 1.23 -1.33
N ALA A 127 16.96 0.21 -1.78
CA ALA A 127 17.22 -0.42 -3.08
C ALA A 127 17.06 0.58 -4.25
N ALA A 128 16.04 1.45 -4.20
CA ALA A 128 15.84 2.51 -5.18
C ALA A 128 17.01 3.51 -5.21
N ILE A 129 17.42 4.01 -4.04
CA ILE A 129 18.52 4.98 -3.92
C ILE A 129 19.84 4.36 -4.40
N CYS A 130 20.19 3.16 -3.94
CA CYS A 130 21.42 2.46 -4.35
C CYS A 130 21.43 2.15 -5.86
N GLY A 131 20.27 1.82 -6.44
CA GLY A 131 20.14 1.61 -7.88
C GLY A 131 20.43 2.88 -8.70
N VAL A 132 19.92 4.03 -8.27
CA VAL A 132 20.20 5.32 -8.93
C VAL A 132 21.63 5.78 -8.70
N GLU A 133 22.17 5.59 -7.50
CA GLU A 133 23.57 5.89 -7.18
C GLU A 133 24.53 5.12 -8.10
N ALA A 134 24.24 3.85 -8.41
CA ALA A 134 25.04 3.06 -9.34
C ALA A 134 25.08 3.67 -10.75
N ILE A 135 23.96 4.23 -11.21
CA ILE A 135 23.88 4.96 -12.50
C ILE A 135 24.74 6.23 -12.45
N VAL A 136 24.61 7.03 -11.41
CA VAL A 136 25.40 8.27 -11.24
C VAL A 136 26.90 7.93 -11.21
N LYS A 137 27.32 6.96 -10.40
CA LYS A 137 28.73 6.53 -10.27
C LYS A 137 29.30 5.89 -11.54
N SER A 138 28.44 5.35 -12.40
CA SER A 138 28.90 4.83 -13.70
C SER A 138 29.23 5.92 -14.71
N GLY A 139 28.75 7.15 -14.50
CA GLY A 139 28.83 8.25 -15.47
C GLY A 139 27.86 8.09 -16.64
N ALA A 140 26.93 7.13 -16.57
CA ALA A 140 25.94 6.90 -17.62
C ALA A 140 25.02 8.12 -17.78
N ARG A 141 24.74 8.49 -19.03
CA ARG A 141 23.86 9.61 -19.36
C ARG A 141 22.47 9.08 -19.70
N LEU A 142 21.47 9.62 -19.00
CA LEU A 142 20.07 9.32 -19.27
C LEU A 142 19.45 10.40 -20.16
N ARG A 143 18.47 10.05 -20.96
CA ARG A 143 17.66 10.99 -21.72
C ARG A 143 16.46 11.45 -20.90
N GLY A 144 15.82 10.54 -20.17
CA GLY A 144 14.70 10.83 -19.28
C GLY A 144 15.14 11.17 -17.85
N ASP A 145 14.33 11.95 -17.14
CA ASP A 145 14.54 12.23 -15.72
C ASP A 145 14.24 10.98 -14.86
N VAL A 146 14.98 10.82 -13.77
CA VAL A 146 14.64 9.84 -12.73
C VAL A 146 14.28 10.59 -11.46
N LEU A 147 13.14 10.22 -10.88
CA LEU A 147 12.67 10.73 -9.58
C LEU A 147 12.77 9.61 -8.55
N VAL A 148 13.38 9.89 -7.41
CA VAL A 148 13.38 9.02 -6.24
C VAL A 148 12.54 9.70 -5.17
N CYS A 149 11.44 9.09 -4.81
CA CYS A 149 10.41 9.67 -3.95
C CYS A 149 10.17 8.80 -2.71
N PRO A 150 11.02 8.88 -1.68
CA PRO A 150 10.70 8.33 -0.38
C PRO A 150 9.49 9.07 0.22
N VAL A 151 8.38 8.36 0.45
CA VAL A 151 7.13 8.98 0.88
C VAL A 151 6.82 8.70 2.34
N VAL A 152 6.04 9.60 2.94
CA VAL A 152 5.53 9.50 4.31
C VAL A 152 4.11 8.96 4.33
N ALA A 153 3.67 8.46 5.47
CA ALA A 153 2.28 8.18 5.78
C ALA A 153 1.57 7.24 4.77
N HIS A 154 2.27 6.21 4.30
CA HIS A 154 1.67 5.13 3.54
C HIS A 154 0.52 4.47 4.33
N LYS A 155 0.75 4.19 5.62
CA LYS A 155 -0.23 3.55 6.52
C LYS A 155 -1.48 4.41 6.79
N LEU A 156 -1.50 5.65 6.31
CA LEU A 156 -2.69 6.53 6.29
C LEU A 156 -3.24 6.71 4.86
N GLY A 157 -3.40 5.60 4.15
CA GLY A 157 -4.00 5.57 2.81
C GLY A 157 -3.13 6.21 1.72
N GLY A 158 -1.79 6.19 1.89
CA GLY A 158 -0.83 6.71 0.93
C GLY A 158 -0.82 8.24 0.86
N ALA A 159 -0.94 8.92 2.01
CA ALA A 159 -1.04 10.38 2.07
C ALA A 159 0.15 11.08 1.39
N GLY A 160 1.37 10.55 1.55
CA GLY A 160 2.58 11.09 0.91
C GLY A 160 2.54 10.98 -0.62
N THR A 161 2.18 9.84 -1.16
CA THR A 161 2.05 9.64 -2.61
C THR A 161 0.91 10.48 -3.20
N ARG A 162 -0.21 10.62 -2.48
CA ARG A 162 -1.29 11.54 -2.88
C ARG A 162 -0.82 12.99 -2.90
N ALA A 163 0.02 13.39 -1.92
CA ALA A 163 0.61 14.72 -1.90
C ALA A 163 1.55 14.97 -3.08
N LEU A 164 2.37 13.98 -3.49
CA LEU A 164 3.18 14.08 -4.73
C LEU A 164 2.29 14.39 -5.93
N ILE A 165 1.22 13.62 -6.10
CA ILE A 165 0.28 13.79 -7.21
C ILE A 165 -0.41 15.16 -7.15
N ALA A 166 -0.87 15.59 -5.98
CA ALA A 166 -1.49 16.90 -5.78
C ALA A 166 -0.53 18.06 -6.05
N HIS A 167 0.75 17.89 -5.71
CA HIS A 167 1.81 18.87 -6.00
C HIS A 167 2.21 18.94 -7.49
N GLY A 168 1.67 18.06 -8.33
CA GLY A 168 1.98 18.02 -9.76
C GLY A 168 3.21 17.19 -10.13
N VAL A 169 3.77 16.41 -9.20
CA VAL A 169 4.87 15.49 -9.51
C VAL A 169 4.34 14.38 -10.41
N ARG A 170 4.97 14.20 -11.57
CA ARG A 170 4.59 13.21 -12.59
C ARG A 170 5.83 12.55 -13.18
N ALA A 171 5.63 11.33 -13.68
CA ALA A 171 6.58 10.59 -14.50
C ALA A 171 5.83 9.80 -15.56
N ASP A 172 6.51 9.36 -16.61
CA ASP A 172 5.92 8.53 -17.66
C ASP A 172 5.72 7.08 -17.20
N LEU A 173 6.50 6.65 -16.21
CA LEU A 173 6.51 5.29 -15.63
C LEU A 173 6.83 5.37 -14.14
N ALA A 174 6.40 4.36 -13.37
CA ALA A 174 6.82 4.24 -11.98
C ALA A 174 7.10 2.79 -11.56
N ILE A 175 8.06 2.63 -10.67
CA ILE A 175 8.24 1.42 -9.86
C ILE A 175 7.93 1.81 -8.43
N ASN A 176 6.88 1.22 -7.86
CA ASN A 176 6.61 1.37 -6.44
C ASN A 176 7.37 0.27 -5.71
N MET A 177 8.27 0.70 -4.85
CA MET A 177 9.10 -0.21 -4.06
C MET A 177 8.26 -0.77 -2.92
N GLU A 178 8.05 -2.07 -2.95
CA GLU A 178 7.21 -2.78 -1.97
C GLU A 178 7.72 -4.22 -1.80
N HIS A 179 7.49 -4.80 -0.65
CA HIS A 179 7.93 -6.14 -0.26
C HIS A 179 7.24 -7.26 -1.06
N SER A 180 7.62 -7.44 -2.29
CA SER A 180 7.02 -8.41 -3.22
C SER A 180 7.79 -9.70 -3.39
N ALA A 181 8.79 -9.99 -2.55
CA ALA A 181 9.73 -11.10 -2.74
C ALA A 181 10.44 -11.04 -4.10
N ASN A 182 10.77 -9.84 -4.56
CA ASN A 182 11.28 -9.56 -5.90
C ASN A 182 10.37 -10.08 -7.04
N THR A 183 9.07 -10.28 -6.76
CA THR A 183 8.07 -10.52 -7.80
C THR A 183 7.72 -9.20 -8.48
N ILE A 184 7.69 -9.19 -9.81
CA ILE A 184 7.26 -8.02 -10.58
C ILE A 184 5.74 -8.03 -10.60
N ALA A 185 5.13 -7.31 -9.66
CA ALA A 185 3.70 -7.24 -9.54
C ALA A 185 3.14 -6.21 -10.52
N ASN A 186 2.68 -6.71 -11.66
CA ASN A 186 2.01 -5.91 -12.68
C ASN A 186 0.48 -5.86 -12.46
N VAL A 187 -0.04 -6.68 -11.57
CA VAL A 187 -1.45 -6.74 -11.17
C VAL A 187 -1.52 -6.72 -9.65
N CYS A 188 -2.35 -5.85 -9.10
CA CYS A 188 -2.61 -5.76 -7.65
C CYS A 188 -4.10 -5.61 -7.39
N VAL A 189 -4.56 -6.13 -6.26
CA VAL A 189 -5.91 -5.86 -5.79
C VAL A 189 -6.06 -4.38 -5.45
N GLY A 190 -7.29 -3.88 -5.49
CA GLY A 190 -7.64 -2.61 -4.88
C GLY A 190 -8.20 -2.80 -3.48
N VAL A 191 -8.54 -1.72 -2.82
CA VAL A 191 -9.25 -1.72 -1.54
C VAL A 191 -10.33 -0.65 -1.53
N VAL A 192 -11.50 -1.00 -1.00
CA VAL A 192 -12.60 -0.07 -0.78
C VAL A 192 -13.12 -0.27 0.63
N MET A 193 -13.11 0.80 1.43
CA MET A 193 -13.73 0.82 2.76
C MET A 193 -15.23 1.06 2.61
N ILE A 194 -16.01 0.27 3.34
CA ILE A 194 -17.47 0.37 3.38
C ILE A 194 -17.90 0.70 4.80
N HIS A 195 -18.74 1.69 4.94
CA HIS A 195 -19.37 2.05 6.19
C HIS A 195 -20.89 1.91 6.04
N VAL A 196 -21.51 1.06 6.85
CA VAL A 196 -22.95 0.90 6.92
C VAL A 196 -23.42 1.23 8.32
N LYS A 197 -24.23 2.27 8.44
CA LYS A 197 -24.90 2.63 9.68
C LYS A 197 -26.33 2.10 9.64
N THR A 198 -26.76 1.39 10.68
CA THR A 198 -28.15 0.97 10.86
C THR A 198 -28.81 1.73 12.00
N ARG A 199 -30.13 1.96 11.88
CA ARG A 199 -30.90 2.78 12.81
C ARG A 199 -32.18 2.08 13.23
N ALA A 200 -32.68 2.44 14.42
CA ALA A 200 -34.01 2.11 14.88
C ALA A 200 -34.55 3.21 15.80
N PRO A 201 -35.88 3.33 15.93
CA PRO A 201 -36.50 4.19 16.93
C PRO A 201 -36.05 3.75 18.35
N GLU A 202 -36.00 4.71 19.26
CA GLU A 202 -35.72 4.42 20.64
C GLU A 202 -36.90 3.68 21.29
N LEU A 203 -36.63 2.54 21.95
CA LEU A 203 -37.64 1.80 22.69
C LEU A 203 -37.28 1.75 24.17
N PHE A 204 -38.30 2.02 25.01
CA PHE A 204 -38.25 1.77 26.45
C PHE A 204 -38.71 0.34 26.75
N PHE A 205 -38.44 -0.17 27.93
CA PHE A 205 -38.87 -1.52 28.40
C PHE A 205 -40.36 -1.76 28.27
N ARG A 206 -41.18 -0.70 28.31
CA ARG A 206 -42.63 -0.77 28.19
C ARG A 206 -43.05 -0.20 26.84
N TYR A 207 -43.11 -1.06 25.86
CA TYR A 207 -43.56 -0.75 24.53
C TYR A 207 -44.85 -1.50 24.17
N SER A 208 -45.66 -0.94 23.28
CA SER A 208 -46.82 -1.61 22.74
C SER A 208 -46.42 -2.78 21.83
N ALA A 209 -47.34 -3.70 21.57
CA ALA A 209 -47.12 -4.79 20.63
C ALA A 209 -46.79 -4.30 19.23
N GLU A 210 -47.44 -3.19 18.83
CA GLU A 210 -47.18 -2.53 17.52
C GLU A 210 -45.77 -1.95 17.46
N ALA A 211 -45.33 -1.23 18.51
CA ALA A 211 -43.97 -0.68 18.58
C ALA A 211 -42.92 -1.79 18.54
N LYS A 212 -43.18 -2.90 19.24
CA LYS A 212 -42.31 -4.09 19.19
C LYS A 212 -42.25 -4.71 17.80
N ALA A 213 -43.38 -4.85 17.13
CA ALA A 213 -43.48 -5.43 15.81
C ALA A 213 -42.77 -4.57 14.73
N ALA A 214 -42.73 -3.25 14.94
CA ALA A 214 -42.05 -2.30 14.03
C ALA A 214 -40.58 -2.08 14.39
N TYR A 215 -40.08 -2.67 15.46
CA TYR A 215 -38.71 -2.49 15.92
C TYR A 215 -37.80 -3.64 15.48
N TRP A 216 -36.67 -3.28 14.91
CA TRP A 216 -35.56 -4.21 14.69
C TRP A 216 -34.25 -3.58 15.21
N ASN A 217 -33.63 -4.23 16.20
CA ASN A 217 -32.45 -3.71 16.86
C ASN A 217 -31.32 -3.46 15.86
N PRO A 218 -30.69 -2.26 15.84
CA PRO A 218 -29.61 -1.95 14.90
C PRO A 218 -28.44 -2.93 14.92
N ILE A 219 -28.11 -3.53 16.06
CA ILE A 219 -27.10 -4.58 16.16
C ILE A 219 -27.53 -5.85 15.42
N GLU A 220 -28.81 -6.25 15.58
CA GLU A 220 -29.37 -7.41 14.87
C GLU A 220 -29.43 -7.16 13.35
N GLN A 221 -29.71 -5.91 12.94
CA GLN A 221 -29.63 -5.48 11.55
C GLN A 221 -28.21 -5.65 10.99
N GLN A 222 -27.16 -5.27 11.74
CA GLN A 222 -25.78 -5.49 11.33
C GLN A 222 -25.44 -6.99 11.24
N CYS A 223 -25.93 -7.81 12.18
CA CYS A 223 -25.75 -9.27 12.12
C CYS A 223 -26.35 -9.86 10.83
N GLU A 224 -27.51 -9.36 10.38
CA GLU A 224 -28.11 -9.80 9.11
C GLU A 224 -27.25 -9.40 7.90
N ILE A 225 -26.69 -8.17 7.90
CA ILE A 225 -25.76 -7.74 6.85
C ILE A 225 -24.55 -8.68 6.81
N VAL A 226 -23.92 -8.93 7.96
CA VAL A 226 -22.75 -9.84 8.06
C VAL A 226 -23.10 -11.24 7.53
N ARG A 227 -24.27 -11.76 7.92
CA ARG A 227 -24.75 -13.07 7.46
C ARG A 227 -24.94 -13.12 5.93
N ARG A 228 -25.40 -12.05 5.30
CA ARG A 228 -25.61 -11.98 3.83
C ARG A 228 -24.30 -11.82 3.07
N ILE A 229 -23.35 -11.12 3.62
CA ILE A 229 -22.03 -10.92 3.03
C ILE A 229 -21.22 -12.21 3.13
N GLY A 230 -21.27 -12.93 4.25
CA GLY A 230 -20.54 -14.17 4.51
C GLY A 230 -19.29 -14.00 5.39
N PRO A 231 -18.49 -15.06 5.57
CA PRO A 231 -17.30 -15.05 6.42
C PRO A 231 -16.20 -14.14 5.87
N SER A 232 -15.46 -13.47 6.78
CA SER A 232 -14.26 -12.69 6.42
C SER A 232 -13.18 -13.57 5.80
N LEU A 233 -12.45 -13.00 4.84
CA LEU A 233 -11.32 -13.58 4.11
C LEU A 233 -11.69 -14.68 3.13
N ASP A 234 -12.90 -15.19 3.14
CA ASP A 234 -13.34 -16.13 2.12
C ASP A 234 -13.47 -15.43 0.75
N PRO A 235 -13.09 -16.10 -0.34
CA PRO A 235 -13.34 -15.58 -1.67
C PRO A 235 -14.83 -15.37 -1.92
N ILE A 236 -15.19 -14.18 -2.41
CA ILE A 236 -16.57 -13.89 -2.79
C ILE A 236 -16.85 -14.66 -4.09
N PRO A 237 -17.87 -15.53 -4.15
CA PRO A 237 -18.13 -16.32 -5.35
C PRO A 237 -18.66 -15.45 -6.50
N PRO A 238 -18.28 -15.74 -7.76
CA PRO A 238 -18.92 -15.14 -8.92
C PRO A 238 -20.44 -15.36 -8.90
N GLY A 239 -21.21 -14.32 -9.20
CA GLY A 239 -22.68 -14.37 -9.12
C GLY A 239 -23.25 -14.20 -7.70
N GLY A 240 -22.41 -13.95 -6.70
CA GLY A 240 -22.81 -13.58 -5.36
C GLY A 240 -23.33 -12.13 -5.26
N TRP A 241 -23.24 -11.56 -4.06
CA TRP A 241 -23.71 -10.18 -3.82
C TRP A 241 -22.86 -9.09 -4.51
N LEU A 242 -21.59 -9.41 -4.85
CA LEU A 242 -20.64 -8.51 -5.48
C LEU A 242 -20.46 -8.89 -6.97
N THR A 243 -20.46 -7.90 -7.84
CA THR A 243 -20.26 -8.09 -9.29
C THR A 243 -18.79 -7.93 -9.66
N PHE A 244 -18.21 -8.92 -10.33
CA PHE A 244 -16.83 -8.88 -10.82
C PHE A 244 -16.58 -9.96 -11.88
N THR A 245 -15.48 -9.82 -12.61
CA THR A 245 -14.89 -10.88 -13.44
C THR A 245 -13.64 -11.39 -12.74
N PRO A 246 -13.50 -12.71 -12.48
CA PRO A 246 -12.28 -13.25 -11.88
C PRO A 246 -11.05 -12.91 -12.70
N HIS A 247 -9.97 -12.51 -12.01
CA HIS A 247 -8.69 -12.22 -12.65
C HIS A 247 -7.72 -13.41 -12.49
N PRO A 248 -7.08 -13.91 -13.57
CA PRO A 248 -6.24 -15.11 -13.50
C PRO A 248 -5.02 -14.97 -12.59
N ASP A 249 -4.45 -13.74 -12.49
CA ASP A 249 -3.29 -13.46 -11.65
C ASP A 249 -3.67 -13.10 -10.18
N LEU A 250 -4.96 -13.07 -9.85
CA LEU A 250 -5.49 -12.80 -8.51
C LEU A 250 -6.46 -13.89 -8.06
N PRO A 251 -6.02 -15.17 -8.01
CA PRO A 251 -6.88 -16.26 -7.57
C PRO A 251 -7.30 -16.06 -6.11
N GLY A 252 -8.57 -16.29 -5.81
CA GLY A 252 -9.12 -16.12 -4.47
C GLY A 252 -9.60 -14.70 -4.15
N PHE A 253 -9.59 -13.77 -5.11
CA PHE A 253 -10.16 -12.43 -4.96
C PHE A 253 -11.37 -12.22 -5.89
N PRO A 254 -12.29 -11.30 -5.53
CA PRO A 254 -12.30 -10.41 -4.38
C PRO A 254 -12.59 -11.12 -3.05
N THR A 255 -12.15 -10.51 -1.95
CA THR A 255 -12.45 -10.90 -0.57
C THR A 255 -12.95 -9.69 0.22
N HIS A 256 -13.44 -9.91 1.43
CA HIS A 256 -13.75 -8.84 2.37
C HIS A 256 -13.23 -9.18 3.76
N THR A 257 -13.11 -8.16 4.60
CA THR A 257 -12.76 -8.32 6.02
C THR A 257 -13.55 -7.32 6.83
N PHE A 258 -14.33 -7.80 7.79
CA PHE A 258 -14.96 -6.94 8.77
C PHE A 258 -13.88 -6.38 9.71
N ASP A 259 -13.92 -5.07 9.89
CA ASP A 259 -12.96 -4.36 10.72
C ASP A 259 -13.58 -4.05 12.09
N THR A 260 -14.68 -3.34 12.12
CA THR A 260 -15.29 -2.89 13.38
C THR A 260 -16.79 -2.89 13.29
N VAL A 261 -17.42 -3.35 14.37
CA VAL A 261 -18.82 -3.05 14.71
C VAL A 261 -18.79 -2.12 15.91
N HIS A 262 -19.21 -0.88 15.72
CA HIS A 262 -19.18 0.15 16.75
C HIS A 262 -20.62 0.60 17.09
N LYS A 263 -20.84 0.77 18.39
CA LYS A 263 -22.05 1.37 18.95
C LYS A 263 -21.67 2.65 19.67
N GLU A 264 -22.42 3.75 19.42
CA GLU A 264 -22.26 4.96 20.25
C GLU A 264 -22.41 4.63 21.72
N HIS A 265 -21.43 5.07 22.54
CA HIS A 265 -21.44 4.80 23.99
C HIS A 265 -22.60 5.50 24.66
N TYR A 266 -23.66 4.77 24.87
CA TYR A 266 -24.87 5.22 25.58
C TYR A 266 -24.64 5.46 27.08
N TYR A 267 -23.58 4.91 27.64
CA TYR A 267 -23.21 5.04 29.05
C TYR A 267 -22.92 6.47 29.52
N GLN A 268 -22.68 7.39 28.61
CA GLN A 268 -22.43 8.81 28.97
C GLN A 268 -23.71 9.59 29.28
N LYS A 269 -24.90 9.05 29.02
CA LYS A 269 -26.19 9.73 29.23
C LYS A 269 -27.06 9.12 30.35
N ASN A 270 -26.48 8.44 31.31
CA ASN A 270 -27.09 8.02 32.58
C ASN A 270 -28.37 7.17 32.51
N TYR A 271 -28.65 6.43 31.43
CA TYR A 271 -29.82 5.57 31.39
C TYR A 271 -29.49 4.14 30.99
N THR A 272 -29.60 3.22 31.96
CA THR A 272 -29.54 1.77 31.72
C THR A 272 -30.93 1.29 31.34
N GLY A 273 -31.11 0.78 30.14
CA GLY A 273 -32.37 0.13 29.75
C GLY A 273 -33.03 0.61 28.48
N MET A 274 -32.34 1.45 27.72
CA MET A 274 -32.79 1.84 26.39
C MET A 274 -32.15 0.95 25.31
N SER A 275 -32.93 0.66 24.28
CA SER A 275 -32.44 -0.05 23.10
C SER A 275 -31.41 0.79 22.34
N SER A 276 -30.53 0.14 21.60
CA SER A 276 -29.64 0.82 20.67
C SER A 276 -30.44 1.61 19.63
N ARG A 277 -30.00 2.82 19.34
CA ARG A 277 -30.60 3.67 18.28
C ARG A 277 -29.84 3.55 16.98
N GLU A 278 -28.53 3.33 17.06
CA GLU A 278 -27.63 3.23 15.92
C GLU A 278 -26.57 2.14 16.17
N CYS A 279 -26.10 1.55 15.09
CA CYS A 279 -24.96 0.67 15.07
C CYS A 279 -24.21 0.85 13.75
N ASP A 280 -22.89 0.95 13.81
CA ASP A 280 -22.02 1.13 12.67
C ASP A 280 -21.26 -0.15 12.36
N LEU A 281 -21.16 -0.50 11.09
CA LEU A 281 -20.32 -1.58 10.58
C LEU A 281 -19.30 -0.99 9.61
N LEU A 282 -18.03 -1.21 9.92
CA LEU A 282 -16.93 -0.90 9.03
C LEU A 282 -16.34 -2.20 8.49
N PHE A 283 -16.11 -2.27 7.19
CA PHE A 283 -15.39 -3.38 6.57
C PHE A 283 -14.72 -2.95 5.28
N GLN A 284 -13.75 -3.73 4.83
CA GLN A 284 -13.04 -3.50 3.59
C GLN A 284 -13.32 -4.62 2.58
N ILE A 285 -13.31 -4.24 1.30
CA ILE A 285 -13.35 -5.17 0.19
C ILE A 285 -12.03 -5.08 -0.56
N ARG A 286 -11.36 -6.22 -0.75
CA ARG A 286 -10.22 -6.35 -1.67
C ARG A 286 -10.77 -6.61 -3.06
N THR A 287 -10.58 -5.66 -3.96
CA THR A 287 -11.20 -5.65 -5.29
C THR A 287 -10.25 -6.15 -6.38
N VAL A 288 -10.80 -6.58 -7.50
CA VAL A 288 -10.02 -7.02 -8.68
C VAL A 288 -10.20 -6.03 -9.84
N PRO A 289 -9.28 -6.04 -10.83
CA PRO A 289 -9.40 -5.19 -12.01
C PRO A 289 -10.79 -5.24 -12.66
N GLY A 290 -11.29 -4.10 -13.10
CA GLY A 290 -12.63 -3.93 -13.63
C GLY A 290 -13.70 -3.54 -12.61
N GLN A 291 -13.45 -3.73 -11.31
CA GLN A 291 -14.35 -3.21 -10.27
C GLN A 291 -14.10 -1.72 -10.03
N THR A 292 -15.17 -0.99 -9.79
CA THR A 292 -15.14 0.45 -9.49
C THR A 292 -15.88 0.74 -8.20
N ILE A 293 -15.55 1.85 -7.54
CA ILE A 293 -16.24 2.32 -6.33
C ILE A 293 -17.76 2.47 -6.60
N GLY A 294 -18.14 2.99 -7.79
CA GLY A 294 -19.53 3.12 -8.18
C GLY A 294 -20.27 1.79 -8.31
N GLY A 295 -19.62 0.79 -8.92
CA GLY A 295 -20.13 -0.59 -9.04
C GLY A 295 -20.30 -1.26 -7.68
N ILE A 296 -19.31 -1.14 -6.79
CA ILE A 296 -19.36 -1.68 -5.42
C ILE A 296 -20.50 -1.00 -4.63
N ARG A 297 -20.65 0.31 -4.74
CA ARG A 297 -21.77 1.02 -4.11
C ARG A 297 -23.11 0.49 -4.60
N ALA A 298 -23.27 0.27 -5.92
CA ALA A 298 -24.51 -0.26 -6.49
C ALA A 298 -24.80 -1.68 -5.98
N ASP A 299 -23.78 -2.53 -5.88
CA ASP A 299 -23.91 -3.90 -5.36
C ASP A 299 -24.31 -3.92 -3.89
N MET A 300 -23.65 -3.09 -3.07
CA MET A 300 -24.01 -2.92 -1.65
C MET A 300 -25.43 -2.39 -1.49
N THR A 301 -25.81 -1.37 -2.27
CA THR A 301 -27.20 -0.83 -2.24
C THR A 301 -28.20 -1.92 -2.59
N ARG A 302 -27.93 -2.72 -3.63
CA ARG A 302 -28.79 -3.84 -4.03
C ARG A 302 -28.96 -4.87 -2.90
N LEU A 303 -27.89 -5.23 -2.19
CA LEU A 303 -27.92 -6.13 -1.05
C LEU A 303 -28.76 -5.55 0.08
N LEU A 304 -28.51 -4.30 0.49
CA LEU A 304 -29.19 -3.64 1.61
C LEU A 304 -30.66 -3.38 1.30
N ASP A 305 -31.01 -2.98 0.08
CA ASP A 305 -32.40 -2.84 -0.38
C ASP A 305 -33.11 -4.20 -0.45
N GLY A 306 -32.37 -5.28 -0.69
CA GLY A 306 -32.89 -6.65 -0.57
C GLY A 306 -33.37 -6.95 0.84
N ILE A 307 -32.53 -6.65 1.84
CA ILE A 307 -32.88 -6.81 3.25
C ILE A 307 -34.08 -5.93 3.61
N LYS A 308 -34.10 -4.68 3.13
CA LYS A 308 -35.22 -3.74 3.41
C LYS A 308 -36.57 -4.22 2.84
N ARG A 309 -36.57 -4.86 1.68
CA ARG A 309 -37.80 -5.45 1.12
C ARG A 309 -38.34 -6.61 1.95
N GLU A 310 -37.44 -7.44 2.51
CA GLU A 310 -37.82 -8.56 3.38
C GLU A 310 -38.23 -8.10 4.78
N HIS A 311 -37.59 -7.04 5.27
CA HIS A 311 -37.75 -6.47 6.60
C HIS A 311 -37.97 -4.96 6.54
N PRO A 312 -39.20 -4.46 6.43
CA PRO A 312 -39.50 -3.02 6.31
C PRO A 312 -38.97 -2.14 7.44
N ALA A 313 -38.73 -2.72 8.63
CA ALA A 313 -38.10 -2.04 9.77
C ALA A 313 -36.57 -1.83 9.61
N PHE A 314 -35.97 -2.40 8.58
CA PHE A 314 -34.56 -2.20 8.29
C PHE A 314 -34.32 -0.76 7.83
N ASP A 315 -33.46 -0.04 8.56
CA ASP A 315 -33.09 1.33 8.23
C ASP A 315 -31.56 1.47 8.19
N TYR A 316 -31.04 1.91 7.05
CA TYR A 316 -29.61 1.99 6.83
C TYR A 316 -29.17 3.26 6.13
N GLU A 317 -27.90 3.61 6.36
CA GLU A 317 -27.14 4.58 5.59
C GLU A 317 -25.85 3.92 5.11
N LEU A 318 -25.55 4.04 3.82
CA LEU A 318 -24.34 3.50 3.19
C LEU A 318 -23.41 4.65 2.82
N ALA A 319 -22.18 4.62 3.37
CA ALA A 319 -21.11 5.52 2.99
C ALA A 319 -19.89 4.71 2.49
N ILE A 320 -19.18 5.28 1.54
CA ILE A 320 -17.82 4.88 1.16
C ILE A 320 -16.93 6.07 1.50
N PRO A 321 -16.13 6.00 2.57
CA PRO A 321 -15.29 7.12 3.00
C PRO A 321 -14.35 7.55 1.88
N ALA A 322 -14.18 8.85 1.71
CA ALA A 322 -13.26 9.38 0.70
C ALA A 322 -11.81 8.97 1.02
N ALA A 323 -11.06 8.63 -0.01
CA ALA A 323 -9.65 8.28 0.13
C ALA A 323 -8.87 9.38 0.86
N GLY A 324 -8.04 9.01 1.83
CA GLY A 324 -7.25 9.94 2.63
C GLY A 324 -8.00 10.56 3.83
N THR A 325 -9.23 10.13 4.13
CA THR A 325 -9.92 10.46 5.39
C THR A 325 -9.63 9.39 6.45
N GLU A 326 -10.04 9.63 7.70
CA GLU A 326 -9.75 8.76 8.86
C GLU A 326 -10.10 7.28 8.64
N HIS A 327 -11.15 7.00 7.88
CA HIS A 327 -11.55 5.63 7.52
C HIS A 327 -11.54 5.39 6.00
N GLY A 328 -10.89 6.29 5.26
CA GLY A 328 -10.94 6.32 3.80
C GLY A 328 -9.72 5.67 3.16
N TRP A 329 -9.61 4.37 3.19
CA TRP A 329 -8.63 3.66 2.39
C TRP A 329 -9.31 3.14 1.12
N CYS A 330 -9.25 3.95 0.06
CA CYS A 330 -9.78 3.59 -1.25
C CYS A 330 -8.69 3.72 -2.30
N GLN A 331 -8.34 2.59 -2.91
CA GLN A 331 -7.37 2.50 -3.99
C GLN A 331 -7.94 1.55 -5.06
N ASP A 332 -7.98 2.00 -6.30
CA ASP A 332 -8.41 1.13 -7.40
C ASP A 332 -7.40 -0.01 -7.61
N PRO A 333 -7.84 -1.18 -8.09
CA PRO A 333 -6.93 -2.25 -8.48
C PRO A 333 -6.04 -1.79 -9.63
N MET A 334 -4.85 -2.35 -9.70
CA MET A 334 -3.87 -2.05 -10.73
C MET A 334 -3.72 -3.25 -11.67
N ASP A 335 -3.66 -2.98 -12.99
CA ASP A 335 -3.38 -3.99 -14.00
C ASP A 335 -2.69 -3.35 -15.19
N ILE A 336 -1.43 -3.75 -15.43
CA ILE A 336 -0.70 -3.38 -16.65
C ILE A 336 -0.26 -4.66 -17.38
N PRO A 337 -0.22 -4.64 -18.73
CA PRO A 337 0.13 -5.83 -19.49
C PRO A 337 1.52 -6.38 -19.14
N ARG A 338 1.68 -7.70 -19.05
CA ARG A 338 2.99 -8.35 -18.87
C ARG A 338 4.00 -7.97 -19.95
N SER A 339 3.52 -7.63 -21.16
CA SER A 339 4.36 -7.13 -22.28
C SER A 339 4.73 -5.66 -22.17
N HIS A 340 4.25 -4.94 -21.16
CA HIS A 340 4.57 -3.52 -21.01
C HIS A 340 6.07 -3.32 -20.80
N ARG A 341 6.64 -2.26 -21.42
CA ARG A 341 8.10 -1.99 -21.41
C ARG A 341 8.70 -1.91 -19.99
N LEU A 342 7.93 -1.42 -19.02
CA LEU A 342 8.33 -1.35 -17.60
C LEU A 342 8.53 -2.76 -17.02
N VAL A 343 7.55 -3.65 -17.25
CA VAL A 343 7.60 -5.06 -16.80
C VAL A 343 8.78 -5.79 -17.42
N THR A 344 8.93 -5.69 -18.75
CA THR A 344 9.99 -6.40 -19.47
C THR A 344 11.40 -5.89 -19.14
N ALA A 345 11.56 -4.57 -18.92
CA ALA A 345 12.84 -4.00 -18.50
C ALA A 345 13.23 -4.46 -17.10
N LEU A 346 12.28 -4.46 -16.16
CA LEU A 346 12.54 -4.91 -14.78
C LEU A 346 12.80 -6.42 -14.73
N ALA A 347 12.07 -7.22 -15.52
CA ALA A 347 12.28 -8.66 -15.62
C ALA A 347 13.70 -9.01 -16.14
N GLU A 348 14.17 -8.29 -17.16
CA GLU A 348 15.54 -8.48 -17.65
C GLU A 348 16.57 -8.05 -16.60
N GLY A 349 16.30 -6.94 -15.90
CA GLY A 349 17.16 -6.46 -14.80
C GLY A 349 17.29 -7.50 -13.69
N GLN A 350 16.18 -8.09 -13.27
CA GLN A 350 16.18 -9.13 -12.23
C GLN A 350 16.90 -10.40 -12.69
N ARG A 351 16.67 -10.85 -13.92
CA ARG A 351 17.39 -12.01 -14.48
C ARG A 351 18.91 -11.79 -14.46
N ARG A 352 19.37 -10.58 -14.81
CA ARG A 352 20.80 -10.23 -14.76
C ARG A 352 21.33 -10.13 -13.34
N ALA A 353 20.52 -9.61 -12.42
CA ALA A 353 20.91 -9.42 -11.02
C ALA A 353 21.01 -10.76 -10.26
N SER A 354 20.09 -11.68 -10.46
CA SER A 354 19.98 -12.92 -9.69
C SER A 354 20.39 -14.18 -10.44
N GLY A 355 20.41 -14.13 -11.78
CA GLY A 355 20.59 -15.33 -12.62
C GLY A 355 19.35 -16.23 -12.70
N ALA A 356 18.25 -15.89 -12.00
CA ALA A 356 17.01 -16.65 -11.96
C ALA A 356 15.94 -16.06 -12.90
N GLU A 357 14.99 -16.88 -13.31
CA GLU A 357 13.84 -16.37 -14.06
C GLU A 357 12.93 -15.53 -13.15
N PRO A 358 12.58 -14.29 -13.56
CA PRO A 358 11.73 -13.42 -12.78
C PRO A 358 10.29 -13.94 -12.71
N VAL A 359 9.67 -13.78 -11.56
CA VAL A 359 8.24 -14.02 -11.39
C VAL A 359 7.49 -12.72 -11.75
N VAL A 360 6.52 -12.82 -12.66
CA VAL A 360 5.65 -11.70 -13.05
C VAL A 360 4.21 -12.11 -12.80
N GLY A 361 3.42 -11.26 -12.17
CA GLY A 361 2.00 -11.57 -11.89
C GLY A 361 1.40 -10.76 -10.77
N GLY A 362 0.34 -11.30 -10.16
CA GLY A 362 -0.32 -10.66 -9.03
C GLY A 362 0.60 -10.57 -7.80
N TRP A 363 0.56 -9.42 -7.14
CA TRP A 363 1.28 -9.23 -5.90
C TRP A 363 0.60 -9.95 -4.75
N GLY A 364 1.25 -11.03 -4.35
CA GLY A 364 0.97 -11.79 -3.15
C GLY A 364 -0.39 -12.47 -3.12
N ARG A 365 -0.41 -13.65 -2.54
CA ARG A 365 -1.65 -14.37 -2.20
C ARG A 365 -2.45 -13.68 -1.08
N LEU A 366 -1.92 -12.59 -0.52
CA LEU A 366 -2.46 -11.90 0.64
C LEU A 366 -3.24 -10.61 0.30
N GLY A 367 -3.36 -10.30 -1.00
CA GLY A 367 -4.15 -9.14 -1.44
C GLY A 367 -3.56 -7.81 -0.99
N ASN A 368 -2.24 -7.66 -1.05
CA ASN A 368 -1.57 -6.42 -0.69
C ASN A 368 -1.92 -5.30 -1.67
N VAL A 369 -2.07 -4.10 -1.15
CA VAL A 369 -2.20 -2.84 -1.89
C VAL A 369 -1.06 -1.93 -1.48
N GLY A 370 -0.50 -1.21 -2.43
CA GLY A 370 0.57 -0.25 -2.17
C GLY A 370 0.31 1.10 -2.84
N ASP A 371 1.23 2.02 -2.65
CA ASP A 371 1.15 3.36 -3.25
C ASP A 371 1.17 3.33 -4.78
N GLY A 372 1.65 2.23 -5.37
CA GLY A 372 1.61 1.98 -6.80
C GLY A 372 0.20 2.01 -7.40
N ASN A 373 -0.81 1.59 -6.62
CA ASN A 373 -2.21 1.71 -7.03
C ASN A 373 -2.63 3.18 -7.22
N ILE A 374 -2.16 4.08 -6.32
CA ILE A 374 -2.42 5.52 -6.38
C ILE A 374 -1.75 6.14 -7.61
N LEU A 375 -0.50 5.77 -7.89
CA LEU A 375 0.24 6.23 -9.06
C LEU A 375 -0.44 5.77 -10.35
N ASN A 376 -0.84 4.50 -10.41
CA ASN A 376 -1.54 3.94 -11.58
C ASN A 376 -2.90 4.62 -11.80
N GLN A 377 -3.67 4.88 -10.75
CA GLN A 377 -4.93 5.62 -10.80
C GLN A 377 -4.73 7.07 -11.28
N ALA A 378 -3.56 7.67 -10.99
CA ALA A 378 -3.18 8.98 -11.50
C ALA A 378 -2.68 8.96 -12.97
N GLY A 379 -2.77 7.82 -13.66
CA GLY A 379 -2.40 7.65 -15.06
C GLY A 379 -0.90 7.38 -15.28
N ILE A 380 -0.16 7.02 -14.25
CA ILE A 380 1.26 6.64 -14.34
C ILE A 380 1.35 5.12 -14.34
N PRO A 381 1.67 4.45 -15.48
CA PRO A 381 1.87 3.00 -15.52
C PRO A 381 2.90 2.57 -14.46
N THR A 382 2.48 1.69 -13.54
CA THR A 382 3.25 1.34 -12.36
C THR A 382 3.35 -0.17 -12.20
N VAL A 383 4.48 -0.68 -11.71
CA VAL A 383 4.63 -2.02 -11.12
C VAL A 383 4.99 -1.87 -9.66
N GLN A 384 4.65 -2.87 -8.85
CA GLN A 384 5.18 -2.97 -7.50
C GLN A 384 6.31 -4.01 -7.50
N TYR A 385 7.42 -3.69 -6.81
CA TYR A 385 8.61 -4.53 -6.84
C TYR A 385 9.53 -4.21 -5.68
N GLY A 386 10.06 -5.21 -5.02
CA GLY A 386 11.10 -5.04 -4.00
C GLY A 386 11.37 -6.31 -3.21
N ALA A 387 12.40 -6.24 -2.39
CA ALA A 387 12.83 -7.31 -1.50
C ALA A 387 11.82 -7.54 -0.38
N GLY A 388 11.96 -8.67 0.30
CA GLY A 388 11.14 -9.04 1.44
C GLY A 388 9.94 -9.91 1.07
N ASP A 389 9.79 -11.00 1.80
CA ASP A 389 8.74 -12.00 1.60
C ASP A 389 7.94 -12.20 2.90
N ILE A 390 6.73 -11.64 2.96
CA ILE A 390 5.87 -11.77 4.14
C ILE A 390 5.47 -13.23 4.44
N ARG A 391 5.61 -14.14 3.48
CA ARG A 391 5.30 -15.57 3.66
C ARG A 391 6.24 -16.31 4.60
N ILE A 392 7.39 -15.68 4.96
CA ILE A 392 8.31 -16.23 5.96
C ILE A 392 7.77 -16.10 7.39
N TYR A 393 6.76 -15.26 7.59
CA TYR A 393 6.15 -15.02 8.89
C TYR A 393 4.83 -15.80 9.02
N LYS A 394 4.45 -16.14 10.26
CA LYS A 394 3.15 -16.76 10.54
C LYS A 394 2.00 -15.76 10.46
N GLU A 395 2.29 -14.52 10.82
CA GLU A 395 1.36 -13.39 10.85
C GLU A 395 2.10 -12.11 10.45
N TRP A 396 1.37 -11.14 9.93
CA TRP A 396 1.89 -9.85 9.52
C TRP A 396 0.87 -8.75 9.84
N PRO A 397 1.27 -7.57 10.40
CA PRO A 397 2.64 -7.23 10.84
C PRO A 397 3.10 -8.08 12.04
N THR A 398 4.42 -8.19 12.24
CA THR A 398 5.01 -9.06 13.26
C THR A 398 6.28 -8.42 13.83
N PRO A 399 6.66 -8.73 15.09
CA PRO A 399 8.00 -8.44 15.59
C PRO A 399 9.06 -9.30 14.85
N ASP A 400 10.32 -8.95 15.04
CA ASP A 400 11.47 -9.64 14.42
C ASP A 400 11.45 -9.57 12.87
N GLU A 401 10.97 -8.45 12.36
CA GLU A 401 11.00 -8.11 10.95
C GLU A 401 12.44 -8.13 10.42
N ARG A 402 12.62 -8.72 9.23
CA ARG A 402 13.94 -8.88 8.61
C ARG A 402 13.85 -9.08 7.11
N VAL A 403 14.94 -8.77 6.42
CA VAL A 403 15.03 -8.95 4.97
C VAL A 403 16.40 -9.57 4.61
N PRO A 404 16.48 -10.50 3.61
CA PRO A 404 17.77 -10.98 3.13
C PRO A 404 18.54 -9.85 2.42
N LEU A 405 19.79 -9.64 2.77
CA LEU A 405 20.64 -8.66 2.07
C LEU A 405 20.75 -8.97 0.57
N ALA A 406 20.83 -10.24 0.21
CA ALA A 406 20.92 -10.67 -1.19
C ALA A 406 19.68 -10.24 -2.01
N ASP A 407 18.48 -10.21 -1.39
CA ASP A 407 17.25 -9.77 -2.04
C ASP A 407 17.24 -8.25 -2.25
N LEU A 408 17.73 -7.49 -1.26
CA LEU A 408 17.89 -6.03 -1.37
C LEU A 408 18.88 -5.66 -2.50
N VAL A 409 20.03 -6.35 -2.55
CA VAL A 409 21.04 -6.15 -3.60
C VAL A 409 20.47 -6.52 -4.98
N THR A 410 19.70 -7.61 -5.06
CA THR A 410 19.02 -8.00 -6.29
C THR A 410 18.01 -6.94 -6.73
N ALA A 411 17.21 -6.43 -5.80
CA ALA A 411 16.25 -5.35 -6.09
C ALA A 411 16.95 -4.09 -6.60
N ALA A 412 18.01 -3.66 -5.91
CA ALA A 412 18.77 -2.47 -6.30
C ALA A 412 19.40 -2.61 -7.70
N ARG A 413 19.98 -3.77 -8.01
CA ARG A 413 20.54 -4.07 -9.35
C ARG A 413 19.45 -4.09 -10.43
N ALA A 414 18.34 -4.76 -10.16
CA ALA A 414 17.21 -4.84 -11.11
C ALA A 414 16.65 -3.44 -11.41
N VAL A 415 16.47 -2.61 -10.38
CA VAL A 415 16.04 -1.21 -10.52
C VAL A 415 17.07 -0.38 -11.28
N ALA A 416 18.36 -0.51 -11.00
CA ALA A 416 19.42 0.17 -11.74
C ALA A 416 19.37 -0.16 -13.24
N TYR A 417 19.24 -1.45 -13.57
CA TYR A 417 19.11 -1.89 -14.96
C TYR A 417 17.86 -1.33 -15.62
N ALA A 418 16.69 -1.49 -14.98
CA ALA A 418 15.42 -1.02 -15.53
C ALA A 418 15.44 0.51 -15.76
N THR A 419 15.95 1.26 -14.79
CA THR A 419 16.09 2.72 -14.86
C THR A 419 16.95 3.12 -16.05
N TYR A 420 18.14 2.52 -16.16
CA TYR A 420 19.03 2.80 -17.30
C TYR A 420 18.38 2.40 -18.62
N ARG A 421 17.77 1.22 -18.69
CA ARG A 421 17.16 0.70 -19.90
C ARG A 421 15.97 1.52 -20.40
N LEU A 422 15.22 2.11 -19.50
CA LEU A 422 14.02 2.89 -19.82
C LEU A 422 14.35 4.36 -20.10
N CYS A 423 15.32 4.93 -19.40
CA CYS A 423 15.61 6.37 -19.45
C CYS A 423 16.84 6.76 -20.29
N ALA A 424 17.66 5.80 -20.77
CA ALA A 424 18.84 6.06 -21.61
C ALA A 424 18.51 6.43 -23.07
#